data_902a15899163bc6edbb36accc90de0e4
#
_entry.id   902a15899163bc6edbb36accc90de0e4
#
_cell.length_a   1.000
_cell.length_b   1.000
_cell.length_c   1.000
_cell.angle_alpha   90.00
_cell.angle_beta   90.00
_cell.angle_gamma   90.00
#
_symmetry.space_group_name_H-M   'P 1'
#
loop_
_entity.id
_entity.type
_entity.pdbx_description
1 polymer ?
#
loop_
_entity_poly.entity_id
_entity_poly.type
_entity_poly.pdbx_seq_one_letter_code
_entity_poly.pdbx_strand_id
1 'polypeptide(L)'
;MKIYDRSYFDRWYRSSGAPKGEGVLRRQVLLSVAAAESVLNRPLLSVLDVGCGEGRWQPVLRELRPDATYLGIDPSDYSVERFGEPRNLFRGSLQTLSDFAFEEPFDLVVCADVLHYLDKKAVLQGMEELAQLVGGVALLEVFTDQDPVEGDRVDFHSRPPRWYLQVFQGAGLLPLGLQLYVHGETAEILDGLDLPTSHLPPGS
;
A
#
# COMPACT_ATOMS: atom_id res chain seq x y z
N MET A 1 1.59 23.28 -2.35
CA MET A 1 1.89 21.93 -2.86
C MET A 1 3.10 21.40 -2.10
N LYS A 2 2.97 20.28 -1.48
CA LYS A 2 4.01 19.63 -0.67
C LYS A 2 5.19 19.22 -1.58
N ILE A 3 6.41 19.48 -1.13
CA ILE A 3 7.62 19.14 -1.89
C ILE A 3 8.29 17.96 -1.16
N TYR A 4 8.44 16.85 -1.86
CA TYR A 4 9.08 15.64 -1.38
C TYR A 4 10.55 15.60 -1.84
N ASP A 5 11.35 16.53 -1.30
CA ASP A 5 12.77 16.66 -1.59
C ASP A 5 13.64 15.91 -0.56
N ARG A 6 14.96 16.02 -0.71
CA ARG A 6 15.92 15.42 0.23
C ARG A 6 15.67 15.86 1.67
N SER A 7 15.33 17.13 1.91
CA SER A 7 15.15 17.67 3.26
C SER A 7 13.92 17.09 3.95
N TYR A 8 12.88 16.78 3.16
CA TYR A 8 11.70 16.05 3.62
C TYR A 8 12.08 14.66 4.12
N PHE A 9 12.80 13.87 3.31
CA PHE A 9 13.21 12.51 3.67
C PHE A 9 14.23 12.50 4.82
N ASP A 10 15.18 13.46 4.89
CA ASP A 10 16.11 13.58 6.00
C ASP A 10 15.37 13.81 7.32
N ARG A 11 14.31 14.64 7.31
CA ARG A 11 13.49 14.96 8.49
C ARG A 11 12.66 13.75 8.93
N TRP A 12 11.96 13.08 8.02
CA TRP A 12 10.93 12.09 8.38
C TRP A 12 11.41 10.64 8.34
N TYR A 13 12.51 10.36 7.67
CA TYR A 13 13.02 8.99 7.51
C TYR A 13 14.33 8.74 8.24
N ARG A 14 15.14 9.78 8.51
CA ARG A 14 16.49 9.65 9.09
C ARG A 14 16.66 10.30 10.45
N SER A 15 15.71 11.14 10.89
CA SER A 15 15.77 11.73 12.22
C SER A 15 15.57 10.67 13.30
N SER A 16 16.11 10.92 14.50
CA SER A 16 15.96 10.04 15.68
C SER A 16 14.51 9.84 16.14
N GLY A 17 13.57 10.62 15.60
CA GLY A 17 12.13 10.51 15.81
C GLY A 17 11.36 9.98 14.59
N ALA A 18 12.03 9.33 13.63
CA ALA A 18 11.36 8.77 12.46
C ALA A 18 10.25 7.78 12.89
N PRO A 19 9.00 7.95 12.40
CA PRO A 19 7.82 7.23 12.91
C PRO A 19 7.92 5.71 12.79
N LYS A 20 8.67 5.21 11.81
CA LYS A 20 8.83 3.76 11.56
C LYS A 20 10.31 3.37 11.56
N GLY A 21 10.76 2.83 12.69
CA GLY A 21 12.06 2.17 12.74
C GLY A 21 12.12 0.95 11.80
N GLU A 22 13.34 0.57 11.43
CA GLU A 22 13.61 -0.56 10.51
C GLU A 22 12.93 -1.86 10.93
N GLY A 23 12.83 -2.13 12.23
CA GLY A 23 12.13 -3.31 12.76
C GLY A 23 10.62 -3.28 12.57
N VAL A 24 9.98 -2.10 12.54
CA VAL A 24 8.55 -1.98 12.24
C VAL A 24 8.29 -2.27 10.78
N LEU A 25 9.05 -1.66 9.88
CA LEU A 25 8.98 -1.90 8.45
C LEU A 25 9.17 -3.40 8.13
N ARG A 26 10.21 -4.02 8.70
CA ARG A 26 10.49 -5.45 8.44
C ARG A 26 9.31 -6.35 8.85
N ARG A 27 8.67 -6.09 10.01
CA ARG A 27 7.49 -6.85 10.44
C ARG A 27 6.29 -6.65 9.50
N GLN A 28 6.11 -5.43 9.00
CA GLN A 28 5.05 -5.11 8.06
C GLN A 28 5.24 -5.84 6.72
N VAL A 29 6.47 -5.85 6.20
CA VAL A 29 6.83 -6.62 4.99
C VAL A 29 6.59 -8.12 5.20
N LEU A 30 7.07 -8.69 6.32
CA LEU A 30 6.88 -10.10 6.65
C LEU A 30 5.40 -10.50 6.73
N LEU A 31 4.59 -9.68 7.40
CA LEU A 31 3.14 -9.91 7.51
C LEU A 31 2.48 -9.91 6.14
N SER A 32 2.76 -8.91 5.31
CA SER A 32 2.13 -8.73 4.00
C SER A 32 2.54 -9.83 3.02
N VAL A 33 3.82 -10.21 3.01
CA VAL A 33 4.31 -11.33 2.19
C VAL A 33 3.66 -12.64 2.60
N ALA A 34 3.63 -12.95 3.91
CA ALA A 34 3.02 -14.18 4.41
C ALA A 34 1.51 -14.24 4.10
N ALA A 35 0.80 -13.12 4.23
CA ALA A 35 -0.62 -13.04 3.89
C ALA A 35 -0.85 -13.27 2.39
N ALA A 36 -0.09 -12.59 1.52
CA ALA A 36 -0.21 -12.76 0.08
C ALA A 36 0.06 -14.21 -0.37
N GLU A 37 1.12 -14.83 0.16
CA GLU A 37 1.45 -16.23 -0.14
C GLU A 37 0.41 -17.21 0.38
N SER A 38 -0.19 -16.93 1.55
CA SER A 38 -1.28 -17.75 2.09
C SER A 38 -2.53 -17.67 1.21
N VAL A 39 -2.91 -16.48 0.77
CA VAL A 39 -4.05 -16.27 -0.13
C VAL A 39 -3.81 -16.92 -1.48
N LEU A 40 -2.63 -16.73 -2.07
CA LEU A 40 -2.29 -17.25 -3.39
C LEU A 40 -1.87 -18.72 -3.42
N ASN A 41 -1.62 -19.32 -2.25
CA ASN A 41 -1.09 -20.67 -2.08
C ASN A 41 0.17 -20.95 -2.94
N ARG A 42 1.03 -19.93 -3.07
CA ARG A 42 2.32 -19.99 -3.78
C ARG A 42 3.25 -18.86 -3.33
N PRO A 43 4.57 -18.96 -3.62
CA PRO A 43 5.48 -17.86 -3.36
C PRO A 43 5.08 -16.57 -4.07
N LEU A 44 5.39 -15.43 -3.44
CA LEU A 44 5.19 -14.10 -3.97
C LEU A 44 6.08 -13.86 -5.20
N LEU A 45 5.51 -13.34 -6.29
CA LEU A 45 6.22 -13.05 -7.54
C LEU A 45 6.27 -11.58 -7.90
N SER A 46 5.30 -10.77 -7.47
CA SER A 46 5.22 -9.37 -7.86
C SER A 46 4.70 -8.46 -6.76
N VAL A 47 5.30 -7.26 -6.64
CA VAL A 47 4.91 -6.23 -5.67
C VAL A 47 4.83 -4.88 -6.36
N LEU A 48 3.72 -4.17 -6.16
CA LEU A 48 3.54 -2.76 -6.49
C LEU A 48 3.49 -1.96 -5.18
N ASP A 49 4.34 -0.93 -5.06
CA ASP A 49 4.39 -0.03 -3.89
C ASP A 49 4.05 1.40 -4.33
N VAL A 50 2.83 1.86 -4.04
CA VAL A 50 2.29 3.15 -4.45
C VAL A 50 2.52 4.19 -3.37
N GLY A 51 3.26 5.25 -3.70
CA GLY A 51 3.79 6.22 -2.74
C GLY A 51 4.96 5.66 -1.94
N CYS A 52 5.82 4.92 -2.64
CA CYS A 52 6.91 4.13 -2.05
C CYS A 52 8.01 4.97 -1.35
N GLY A 53 8.00 6.30 -1.52
CA GLY A 53 9.06 7.17 -1.05
C GLY A 53 10.42 6.74 -1.61
N GLU A 54 11.37 6.46 -0.75
CA GLU A 54 12.70 5.97 -1.15
C GLU A 54 12.71 4.46 -1.49
N GLY A 55 11.57 3.79 -1.55
CA GLY A 55 11.46 2.36 -1.86
C GLY A 55 12.07 1.46 -0.77
N ARG A 56 11.82 1.77 0.50
CA ARG A 56 12.38 1.04 1.65
C ARG A 56 11.92 -0.41 1.75
N TRP A 57 10.81 -0.75 1.12
CA TRP A 57 10.31 -2.13 1.04
C TRP A 57 11.23 -3.03 0.21
N GLN A 58 11.79 -2.51 -0.89
CA GLN A 58 12.54 -3.28 -1.87
C GLN A 58 13.74 -4.06 -1.27
N PRO A 59 14.63 -3.47 -0.44
CA PRO A 59 15.74 -4.23 0.13
C PRO A 59 15.30 -5.41 1.01
N VAL A 60 14.21 -5.22 1.78
CA VAL A 60 13.65 -6.27 2.65
C VAL A 60 13.00 -7.38 1.83
N LEU A 61 12.25 -7.01 0.79
CA LEU A 61 11.63 -7.95 -0.15
C LEU A 61 12.68 -8.79 -0.86
N ARG A 62 13.75 -8.16 -1.37
CA ARG A 62 14.85 -8.86 -2.05
C ARG A 62 15.57 -9.86 -1.16
N GLU A 63 15.67 -9.57 0.14
CA GLU A 63 16.22 -10.53 1.12
C GLU A 63 15.30 -11.74 1.31
N LEU A 64 13.98 -11.50 1.40
CA LEU A 64 12.99 -12.53 1.72
C LEU A 64 12.54 -13.34 0.48
N ARG A 65 12.44 -12.67 -0.66
CA ARG A 65 11.94 -13.22 -1.93
C ARG A 65 12.77 -12.66 -3.08
N PRO A 66 13.98 -13.18 -3.28
CA PRO A 66 14.93 -12.66 -4.28
C PRO A 66 14.41 -12.75 -5.71
N ASP A 67 13.49 -13.67 -5.99
CA ASP A 67 12.89 -13.89 -7.31
C ASP A 67 11.64 -13.02 -7.55
N ALA A 68 11.13 -12.35 -6.52
CA ALA A 68 9.99 -11.46 -6.68
C ALA A 68 10.41 -10.12 -7.33
N THR A 69 9.61 -9.68 -8.29
CA THR A 69 9.75 -8.34 -8.86
C THR A 69 9.14 -7.30 -7.92
N TYR A 70 9.81 -6.16 -7.78
CA TYR A 70 9.30 -5.00 -7.06
C TYR A 70 9.24 -3.80 -8.00
N LEU A 71 8.13 -3.08 -7.99
CA LEU A 71 7.94 -1.82 -8.68
C LEU A 71 7.42 -0.78 -7.70
N GLY A 72 8.17 0.30 -7.49
CA GLY A 72 7.77 1.43 -6.68
C GLY A 72 7.35 2.63 -7.51
N ILE A 73 6.30 3.32 -7.09
CA ILE A 73 5.82 4.55 -7.74
C ILE A 73 5.77 5.65 -6.68
N ASP A 74 6.42 6.79 -6.95
CA ASP A 74 6.42 7.95 -6.06
C ASP A 74 6.44 9.27 -6.84
N PRO A 75 5.76 10.35 -6.39
CA PRO A 75 5.80 11.64 -7.05
C PRO A 75 7.10 12.43 -6.82
N SER A 76 8.01 11.97 -5.97
CA SER A 76 9.27 12.63 -5.62
C SER A 76 10.33 12.46 -6.70
N ASP A 77 10.75 13.55 -7.34
CA ASP A 77 11.89 13.54 -8.24
C ASP A 77 13.15 13.06 -7.52
N TYR A 78 13.38 13.53 -6.29
CA TYR A 78 14.52 13.13 -5.48
C TYR A 78 14.58 11.60 -5.26
N SER A 79 13.44 10.97 -4.95
CA SER A 79 13.40 9.52 -4.73
C SER A 79 13.72 8.75 -6.00
N VAL A 80 13.13 9.15 -7.12
CA VAL A 80 13.31 8.48 -8.41
C VAL A 80 14.73 8.70 -8.96
N GLU A 81 15.26 9.92 -8.91
CA GLU A 81 16.63 10.20 -9.36
C GLU A 81 17.68 9.43 -8.56
N ARG A 82 17.46 9.28 -7.25
CA ARG A 82 18.44 8.66 -6.36
C ARG A 82 18.33 7.14 -6.28
N PHE A 83 17.11 6.62 -6.28
CA PHE A 83 16.81 5.21 -5.99
C PHE A 83 16.06 4.51 -7.13
N GLY A 84 15.75 5.20 -8.22
CA GLY A 84 15.01 4.65 -9.35
C GLY A 84 15.63 3.38 -9.90
N GLU A 85 16.87 3.46 -10.37
CA GLU A 85 17.58 2.29 -10.91
C GLU A 85 17.82 1.19 -9.86
N PRO A 86 18.44 1.46 -8.66
CA PRO A 86 18.77 0.39 -7.73
C PRO A 86 17.59 -0.25 -7.04
N ARG A 87 16.41 0.40 -7.03
CA ARG A 87 15.20 -0.08 -6.35
C ARG A 87 13.99 -0.22 -7.24
N ASN A 88 14.14 -0.01 -8.53
CA ASN A 88 13.06 -0.06 -9.53
C ASN A 88 11.91 0.90 -9.20
N LEU A 89 12.23 2.21 -9.02
CA LEU A 89 11.26 3.25 -8.74
C LEU A 89 10.97 4.07 -9.98
N PHE A 90 9.70 4.41 -10.17
CA PHE A 90 9.21 5.23 -11.27
C PHE A 90 8.47 6.46 -10.73
N ARG A 91 8.50 7.53 -11.52
CA ARG A 91 7.73 8.71 -11.20
C ARG A 91 6.26 8.49 -11.48
N GLY A 92 5.43 8.70 -10.46
CA GLY A 92 3.97 8.58 -10.54
C GLY A 92 3.33 8.71 -9.16
N SER A 93 2.04 8.52 -9.11
CA SER A 93 1.24 8.62 -7.89
C SER A 93 0.00 7.74 -8.00
N LEU A 94 -0.78 7.63 -6.93
CA LEU A 94 -2.09 6.97 -6.97
C LEU A 94 -3.00 7.54 -8.09
N GLN A 95 -2.88 8.84 -8.39
CA GLN A 95 -3.71 9.54 -9.38
C GLN A 95 -3.27 9.31 -10.83
N THR A 96 -2.10 8.72 -11.04
CA THR A 96 -1.51 8.47 -12.36
C THR A 96 -1.26 6.99 -12.61
N LEU A 97 -1.90 6.10 -11.87
CA LEU A 97 -1.77 4.65 -12.06
C LEU A 97 -2.19 4.21 -13.46
N SER A 98 -3.25 4.83 -14.01
CA SER A 98 -3.71 4.59 -15.38
C SER A 98 -2.71 4.97 -16.48
N ASP A 99 -1.70 5.79 -16.17
CA ASP A 99 -0.64 6.13 -17.13
C ASP A 99 0.36 4.98 -17.31
N PHE A 100 0.31 3.98 -16.44
CA PHE A 100 1.16 2.78 -16.49
C PHE A 100 0.41 1.64 -17.18
N ALA A 101 1.03 1.06 -18.19
CA ALA A 101 0.48 -0.10 -18.90
C ALA A 101 0.84 -1.40 -18.16
N PHE A 102 0.20 -1.66 -17.00
CA PHE A 102 0.35 -2.93 -16.31
C PHE A 102 -0.35 -4.04 -17.08
N GLU A 103 0.37 -5.14 -17.34
CA GLU A 103 -0.16 -6.28 -18.08
C GLU A 103 -1.00 -7.20 -17.19
N GLU A 104 -0.62 -7.34 -15.91
CA GLU A 104 -1.26 -8.24 -14.96
C GLU A 104 -1.36 -7.58 -13.58
N PRO A 105 -2.33 -7.99 -12.74
CA PRO A 105 -2.38 -7.61 -11.33
C PRO A 105 -1.15 -8.09 -10.55
N PHE A 106 -0.86 -7.43 -9.43
CA PHE A 106 0.25 -7.76 -8.56
C PHE A 106 -0.18 -8.68 -7.41
N ASP A 107 0.72 -9.57 -7.00
CA ASP A 107 0.50 -10.46 -5.84
C ASP A 107 0.36 -9.69 -4.53
N LEU A 108 1.09 -8.59 -4.41
CA LEU A 108 1.01 -7.68 -3.28
C LEU A 108 1.01 -6.23 -3.77
N VAL A 109 -0.01 -5.48 -3.39
CA VAL A 109 -0.06 -4.03 -3.59
C VAL A 109 0.10 -3.33 -2.25
N VAL A 110 1.02 -2.38 -2.16
CA VAL A 110 1.27 -1.58 -0.97
C VAL A 110 0.88 -0.14 -1.23
N CYS A 111 0.10 0.47 -0.35
CA CYS A 111 -0.17 1.90 -0.32
C CYS A 111 -0.19 2.33 1.16
N ALA A 112 0.98 2.70 1.68
CA ALA A 112 1.19 2.97 3.08
C ALA A 112 1.57 4.44 3.31
N ASP A 113 0.88 5.12 4.24
CA ASP A 113 1.10 6.53 4.58
C ASP A 113 0.87 7.52 3.42
N VAL A 114 -0.06 7.23 2.51
CA VAL A 114 -0.34 8.03 1.29
C VAL A 114 -1.74 8.65 1.32
N LEU A 115 -2.78 7.86 1.53
CA LEU A 115 -4.17 8.23 1.27
C LEU A 115 -4.66 9.43 2.09
N HIS A 116 -4.13 9.64 3.27
CA HIS A 116 -4.49 10.78 4.13
C HIS A 116 -3.86 12.11 3.68
N TYR A 117 -2.95 12.12 2.71
CA TYR A 117 -2.42 13.33 2.07
C TYR A 117 -3.15 13.70 0.78
N LEU A 118 -4.08 12.87 0.32
CA LEU A 118 -4.82 13.09 -0.92
C LEU A 118 -6.22 13.64 -0.64
N ASP A 119 -6.73 14.50 -1.50
CA ASP A 119 -8.10 14.95 -1.40
C ASP A 119 -9.11 13.82 -1.68
N LYS A 120 -10.38 14.07 -1.39
CA LYS A 120 -11.44 13.06 -1.52
C LYS A 120 -11.55 12.51 -2.94
N LYS A 121 -11.45 13.39 -3.94
CA LYS A 121 -11.59 13.00 -5.35
C LYS A 121 -10.44 12.10 -5.79
N ALA A 122 -9.21 12.48 -5.43
CA ALA A 122 -8.00 11.72 -5.73
C ALA A 122 -8.04 10.32 -5.09
N VAL A 123 -8.49 10.20 -3.83
CA VAL A 123 -8.62 8.89 -3.18
C VAL A 123 -9.67 8.04 -3.88
N LEU A 124 -10.86 8.59 -4.18
CA LEU A 124 -11.93 7.81 -4.81
C LEU A 124 -11.51 7.26 -6.18
N GLN A 125 -10.97 8.12 -7.05
CA GLN A 125 -10.51 7.72 -8.39
C GLN A 125 -9.33 6.73 -8.32
N GLY A 126 -8.31 7.06 -7.54
CA GLY A 126 -7.12 6.22 -7.48
C GLY A 126 -7.36 4.86 -6.82
N MET A 127 -8.32 4.77 -5.89
CA MET A 127 -8.66 3.47 -5.27
C MET A 127 -9.40 2.54 -6.22
N GLU A 128 -10.22 3.04 -7.14
CA GLU A 128 -10.84 2.23 -8.20
C GLU A 128 -9.77 1.60 -9.10
N GLU A 129 -8.75 2.37 -9.50
CA GLU A 129 -7.65 1.88 -10.32
C GLU A 129 -6.72 0.93 -9.52
N LEU A 130 -6.36 1.29 -8.28
CA LEU A 130 -5.51 0.46 -7.44
C LEU A 130 -6.13 -0.91 -7.17
N ALA A 131 -7.42 -0.97 -6.92
CA ALA A 131 -8.12 -2.22 -6.61
C ALA A 131 -8.04 -3.23 -7.75
N GLN A 132 -8.07 -2.78 -9.01
CA GLN A 132 -7.92 -3.65 -10.19
C GLN A 132 -6.52 -4.25 -10.32
N LEU A 133 -5.52 -3.66 -9.64
CA LEU A 133 -4.15 -4.16 -9.63
C LEU A 133 -3.89 -5.15 -8.49
N VAL A 134 -4.86 -5.43 -7.63
CA VAL A 134 -4.73 -6.37 -6.51
C VAL A 134 -5.10 -7.78 -6.96
N GLY A 135 -4.10 -8.59 -7.29
CA GLY A 135 -4.27 -10.00 -7.63
C GLY A 135 -4.26 -10.92 -6.41
N GLY A 136 -3.51 -10.56 -5.38
CA GLY A 136 -3.45 -11.28 -4.10
C GLY A 136 -3.93 -10.41 -2.94
N VAL A 137 -3.02 -9.72 -2.26
CA VAL A 137 -3.31 -8.91 -1.08
C VAL A 137 -2.91 -7.46 -1.29
N ALA A 138 -3.68 -6.52 -0.76
CA ALA A 138 -3.30 -5.13 -0.61
C ALA A 138 -3.01 -4.80 0.87
N LEU A 139 -1.91 -4.09 1.14
CA LEU A 139 -1.69 -3.39 2.41
C LEU A 139 -2.06 -1.91 2.21
N LEU A 140 -3.12 -1.46 2.88
CA LEU A 140 -3.61 -0.08 2.81
C LEU A 140 -3.48 0.57 4.19
N GLU A 141 -2.31 1.11 4.50
CA GLU A 141 -2.07 1.77 5.77
C GLU A 141 -2.40 3.26 5.69
N VAL A 142 -3.28 3.71 6.58
CA VAL A 142 -3.73 5.10 6.60
C VAL A 142 -3.96 5.57 8.04
N PHE A 143 -3.57 6.81 8.33
CA PHE A 143 -3.95 7.48 9.57
C PHE A 143 -5.35 8.09 9.45
N THR A 144 -6.14 7.91 10.50
CA THR A 144 -7.52 8.39 10.62
C THR A 144 -7.63 9.49 11.68
N ASP A 145 -8.82 10.04 11.89
CA ASP A 145 -9.10 11.00 12.95
C ASP A 145 -9.03 10.39 14.37
N GLN A 146 -8.93 9.06 14.48
CA GLN A 146 -8.81 8.32 15.74
C GLN A 146 -7.36 7.96 16.10
N ASP A 147 -6.43 8.17 15.18
CA ASP A 147 -5.03 7.82 15.39
C ASP A 147 -4.22 9.01 15.91
N PRO A 148 -3.29 8.79 16.83
CA PRO A 148 -2.33 9.83 17.20
C PRO A 148 -1.39 10.08 16.01
N VAL A 149 -1.62 11.18 15.29
CA VAL A 149 -0.77 11.55 14.16
C VAL A 149 0.52 12.16 14.67
N GLU A 150 1.59 11.37 14.64
CA GLU A 150 2.97 11.83 14.81
C GLU A 150 3.60 11.96 13.43
N GLY A 151 4.05 13.16 13.06
CA GLY A 151 4.70 13.36 11.77
C GLY A 151 4.22 14.59 11.02
N ASP A 152 4.31 14.54 9.70
CA ASP A 152 3.96 15.63 8.82
C ASP A 152 2.44 15.83 8.73
N ARG A 153 1.99 17.07 9.03
CA ARG A 153 0.58 17.46 8.97
C ARG A 153 0.25 18.36 7.78
N VAL A 154 1.22 18.65 6.93
CA VAL A 154 0.98 19.44 5.72
C VAL A 154 0.16 18.62 4.75
N ASP A 155 -0.93 19.19 4.28
CA ASP A 155 -1.92 18.52 3.40
C ASP A 155 -2.56 17.25 4.03
N PHE A 156 -2.55 17.12 5.37
CA PHE A 156 -3.19 16.01 6.06
C PHE A 156 -4.72 16.20 6.12
N HIS A 157 -5.45 15.26 5.56
CA HIS A 157 -6.91 15.19 5.57
C HIS A 157 -7.40 14.23 6.64
N SER A 158 -7.80 14.76 7.79
CA SER A 158 -8.38 13.98 8.88
C SER A 158 -9.75 13.40 8.46
N ARG A 159 -9.89 12.07 8.45
CA ARG A 159 -11.12 11.37 8.06
C ARG A 159 -11.39 10.20 8.99
N PRO A 160 -12.66 9.84 9.27
CA PRO A 160 -12.97 8.71 10.13
C PRO A 160 -12.66 7.37 9.46
N PRO A 161 -12.30 6.30 10.21
CA PRO A 161 -12.02 4.97 9.69
C PRO A 161 -13.11 4.45 8.75
N ARG A 162 -14.38 4.64 9.13
CA ARG A 162 -15.53 4.19 8.31
C ARG A 162 -15.55 4.77 6.90
N TRP A 163 -15.01 5.99 6.71
CA TRP A 163 -14.95 6.62 5.40
C TRP A 163 -13.99 5.83 4.49
N TYR A 164 -12.81 5.49 4.97
CA TYR A 164 -11.85 4.68 4.23
C TYR A 164 -12.39 3.28 3.95
N LEU A 165 -13.01 2.63 4.95
CA LEU A 165 -13.64 1.32 4.75
C LEU A 165 -14.72 1.34 3.65
N GLN A 166 -15.56 2.38 3.61
CA GLN A 166 -16.54 2.55 2.55
C GLN A 166 -15.90 2.75 1.17
N VAL A 167 -14.80 3.50 1.09
CA VAL A 167 -14.05 3.69 -0.16
C VAL A 167 -13.46 2.37 -0.63
N PHE A 168 -12.79 1.62 0.25
CA PHE A 168 -12.17 0.35 -0.09
C PHE A 168 -13.20 -0.69 -0.52
N GLN A 169 -14.30 -0.81 0.21
CA GLN A 169 -15.41 -1.69 -0.15
C GLN A 169 -16.08 -1.27 -1.47
N GLY A 170 -16.26 0.03 -1.69
CA GLY A 170 -16.78 0.56 -2.94
C GLY A 170 -15.90 0.25 -4.15
N ALA A 171 -14.59 0.12 -3.95
CA ALA A 171 -13.62 -0.32 -4.95
C ALA A 171 -13.50 -1.86 -5.05
N GLY A 172 -14.30 -2.63 -4.33
CA GLY A 172 -14.28 -4.09 -4.37
C GLY A 172 -13.27 -4.77 -3.45
N LEU A 173 -12.67 -4.02 -2.50
CA LEU A 173 -11.69 -4.55 -1.56
C LEU A 173 -12.36 -4.97 -0.25
N LEU A 174 -12.13 -6.20 0.18
CA LEU A 174 -12.64 -6.80 1.42
C LEU A 174 -11.51 -6.91 2.46
N PRO A 175 -11.76 -6.53 3.73
CA PRO A 175 -10.73 -6.56 4.75
C PRO A 175 -10.42 -7.99 5.22
N LEU A 176 -9.14 -8.29 5.41
CA LEU A 176 -8.63 -9.48 6.12
C LEU A 176 -8.25 -9.17 7.58
N GLY A 177 -8.18 -7.89 7.95
CA GLY A 177 -7.64 -7.40 9.21
C GLY A 177 -6.21 -6.88 9.08
N LEU A 178 -5.72 -6.18 10.12
CA LEU A 178 -4.37 -5.58 10.15
C LEU A 178 -4.04 -4.71 8.94
N GLN A 179 -5.06 -4.00 8.40
CA GLN A 179 -4.96 -3.15 7.19
C GLN A 179 -4.63 -3.92 5.91
N LEU A 180 -4.85 -5.23 5.90
CA LEU A 180 -4.77 -6.09 4.73
C LEU A 180 -6.16 -6.26 4.11
N TYR A 181 -6.18 -6.29 2.78
CA TYR A 181 -7.40 -6.39 1.97
C TYR A 181 -7.17 -7.36 0.81
N VAL A 182 -8.25 -7.96 0.32
CA VAL A 182 -8.27 -8.75 -0.92
C VAL A 182 -9.30 -8.17 -1.89
N HIS A 183 -9.10 -8.37 -3.18
CA HIS A 183 -10.13 -8.06 -4.17
C HIS A 183 -11.27 -9.09 -4.10
N GLY A 184 -12.51 -8.69 -4.40
CA GLY A 184 -13.67 -9.55 -4.29
C GLY A 184 -13.56 -10.87 -5.06
N GLU A 185 -12.95 -10.85 -6.25
CA GLU A 185 -12.68 -12.07 -7.03
C GLU A 185 -11.72 -13.04 -6.31
N THR A 186 -10.68 -12.52 -5.67
CA THR A 186 -9.75 -13.34 -4.87
C THR A 186 -10.42 -13.86 -3.60
N ALA A 187 -11.35 -13.09 -3.03
CA ALA A 187 -12.10 -13.51 -1.84
C ALA A 187 -12.99 -14.75 -2.08
N GLU A 188 -13.41 -15.01 -3.32
CA GLU A 188 -14.23 -16.20 -3.66
C GLU A 188 -13.51 -17.53 -3.41
N ILE A 189 -12.18 -17.52 -3.39
CA ILE A 189 -11.36 -18.72 -3.14
C ILE A 189 -10.99 -18.90 -1.65
N LEU A 190 -11.34 -17.95 -0.78
CA LEU A 190 -11.02 -18.00 0.64
C LEU A 190 -12.09 -18.77 1.42
N ASP A 191 -11.65 -19.47 2.46
CA ASP A 191 -12.55 -20.14 3.39
C ASP A 191 -13.37 -19.12 4.19
N GLY A 192 -14.59 -19.50 4.59
CA GLY A 192 -15.53 -18.61 5.28
C GLY A 192 -15.03 -18.01 6.60
N LEU A 193 -13.99 -18.56 7.20
CA LEU A 193 -13.35 -18.02 8.41
C LEU A 193 -12.21 -17.04 8.12
N ASP A 194 -11.75 -16.93 6.86
CA ASP A 194 -10.69 -16.00 6.46
C ASP A 194 -11.20 -14.57 6.31
N LEU A 195 -12.50 -14.42 6.05
CA LEU A 195 -13.16 -13.12 5.93
C LEU A 195 -13.93 -12.76 7.22
N PRO A 196 -14.02 -11.47 7.57
CA PRO A 196 -14.88 -11.03 8.65
C PRO A 196 -16.33 -11.47 8.41
N THR A 197 -17.00 -11.96 9.47
CA THR A 197 -18.38 -12.49 9.41
C THR A 197 -19.42 -11.55 8.81
N SER A 198 -19.15 -10.25 8.79
CA SER A 198 -20.00 -9.25 8.14
C SER A 198 -20.08 -9.38 6.61
N HIS A 199 -19.20 -10.17 6.02
CA HIS A 199 -19.14 -10.45 4.57
C HIS A 199 -19.64 -11.86 4.20
N LEU A 200 -20.01 -12.68 5.21
CA LEU A 200 -20.62 -13.97 4.93
C LEU A 200 -22.04 -13.77 4.37
N PRO A 201 -22.47 -14.56 3.37
CA PRO A 201 -23.82 -14.50 2.87
C PRO A 201 -24.83 -14.83 3.99
N PRO A 202 -25.98 -14.17 4.05
CA PRO A 202 -26.99 -14.45 5.07
C PRO A 202 -27.47 -15.90 4.93
N GLY A 203 -27.23 -16.73 5.94
CA GLY A 203 -27.72 -18.11 6.00
C GLY A 203 -26.68 -19.21 5.77
N SER A 204 -25.40 -18.90 5.77
CA SER A 204 -24.33 -19.91 5.82
C SER A 204 -24.02 -20.43 7.23
#